data_9c697d0a9c7c4784227e536cd099bc09
#
_entry.id   9c697d0a9c7c4784227e536cd099bc09
#
_cell.length_a   1.000
_cell.length_b   1.000
_cell.length_c   1.000
_cell.angle_alpha   90.00
_cell.angle_beta   90.00
_cell.angle_gamma   90.00
#
_symmetry.space_group_name_H-M   'P 1'
#
loop_
_entity.id
_entity.type
_entity.pdbx_description
1 polymer ?
#
loop_
_entity_poly.entity_id
_entity_poly.type
_entity_poly.pdbx_seq_one_letter_code
_entity_poly.pdbx_strand_id
1 'polypeptide(L)'
;MAEGAQGAAFTAELRKQVVTGLGHMFGDAESSVWIDFSDHSNVGDSAIWLGQVQVMQELGIEIAAVVPTAACTLAVIGSTLRRFPDATVGIQGGGNFGGLYSNHHQARLAGLQASANRTVVQAPQSVHFVSDAAKDELRQACRAPGRLATAVRDEFSLKRMRDLDPAAILLPDIAHCIAPLTAPPPVKAVQILRRTDREAPPAQATGLQGNRDWLRDDRLQRLAWSARSATYRVPAGRSVFSHVPPAVYTRIAQRRVSRGVAYLAKGQTIVTDRLHAMILGLHIGRRVIAVDNAIGKLRAYHHTWLEPLGAPVTFAGSWDDALRLARSDT
;
A
#
# COMPACT_ATOMS: atom_id res chain seq x y z
N MET A 1 5.62 16.21 24.44
CA MET A 1 6.90 15.48 24.23
C MET A 1 6.73 13.97 24.42
N ALA A 2 5.89 13.50 25.34
CA ALA A 2 5.65 12.06 25.55
C ALA A 2 4.96 11.35 24.36
N GLU A 3 3.98 11.98 23.71
CA GLU A 3 3.25 11.40 22.58
C GLU A 3 4.12 11.19 21.33
N GLY A 4 5.07 12.09 21.07
CA GLY A 4 6.01 11.93 19.95
C GLY A 4 7.00 10.77 20.15
N ALA A 5 7.44 10.54 21.37
CA ALA A 5 8.33 9.43 21.71
C ALA A 5 7.61 8.06 21.64
N GLN A 6 6.36 8.01 22.04
CA GLN A 6 5.55 6.80 21.99
C GLN A 6 5.19 6.44 20.54
N GLY A 7 4.89 7.44 19.69
CA GLY A 7 4.68 7.25 18.26
C GLY A 7 5.90 6.68 17.53
N ALA A 8 7.10 7.13 17.89
CA ALA A 8 8.34 6.62 17.31
C ALA A 8 8.62 5.15 17.73
N ALA A 9 8.27 4.76 18.95
CA ALA A 9 8.57 3.41 19.46
C ALA A 9 7.77 2.32 18.75
N PHE A 10 6.44 2.47 18.58
CA PHE A 10 5.64 1.45 17.91
C PHE A 10 5.96 1.35 16.40
N THR A 11 6.29 2.48 15.77
CA THR A 11 6.71 2.50 14.37
C THR A 11 8.00 1.69 14.16
N ALA A 12 8.97 1.84 15.08
CA ALA A 12 10.22 1.09 15.03
C ALA A 12 10.00 -0.42 15.18
N GLU A 13 9.09 -0.83 16.07
CA GLU A 13 8.76 -2.25 16.24
C GLU A 13 8.09 -2.84 14.99
N LEU A 14 7.10 -2.15 14.41
CA LEU A 14 6.44 -2.59 13.19
C LEU A 14 7.42 -2.66 12.01
N ARG A 15 8.31 -1.65 11.87
CA ARG A 15 9.37 -1.66 10.88
C ARG A 15 10.26 -2.89 11.02
N LYS A 16 10.74 -3.19 12.23
CA LYS A 16 11.60 -4.35 12.51
C LYS A 16 10.95 -5.65 12.06
N GLN A 17 9.65 -5.84 12.36
CA GLN A 17 8.92 -7.03 11.95
C GLN A 17 8.82 -7.14 10.42
N VAL A 18 8.55 -6.04 9.70
CA VAL A 18 8.52 -6.03 8.23
C VAL A 18 9.88 -6.38 7.65
N VAL A 19 10.96 -5.74 8.10
CA VAL A 19 12.32 -5.96 7.58
C VAL A 19 12.74 -7.41 7.81
N THR A 20 12.56 -7.92 9.03
CA THR A 20 12.91 -9.31 9.37
C THR A 20 12.08 -10.30 8.53
N GLY A 21 10.77 -10.11 8.44
CA GLY A 21 9.89 -11.02 7.71
C GLY A 21 10.17 -11.02 6.20
N LEU A 22 10.32 -9.86 5.59
CA LEU A 22 10.68 -9.76 4.17
C LEU A 22 12.09 -10.29 3.91
N GLY A 23 13.06 -10.06 4.82
CA GLY A 23 14.39 -10.67 4.73
C GLY A 23 14.32 -12.18 4.63
N HIS A 24 13.55 -12.85 5.48
CA HIS A 24 13.33 -14.30 5.39
C HIS A 24 12.63 -14.73 4.09
N MET A 25 11.70 -13.92 3.57
CA MET A 25 10.99 -14.24 2.34
C MET A 25 11.87 -14.11 1.09
N PHE A 26 12.74 -13.10 1.05
CA PHE A 26 13.70 -12.89 -0.04
C PHE A 26 14.90 -13.82 0.06
N GLY A 27 15.30 -14.25 1.27
CA GLY A 27 16.46 -15.09 1.48
C GLY A 27 17.75 -14.42 0.98
N ASP A 28 18.57 -15.15 0.22
CA ASP A 28 19.86 -14.69 -0.30
C ASP A 28 19.73 -13.92 -1.63
N ALA A 29 18.56 -13.33 -1.93
CA ALA A 29 18.37 -12.57 -3.15
C ALA A 29 19.23 -11.30 -3.16
N GLU A 30 20.03 -11.11 -4.21
CA GLU A 30 20.83 -9.89 -4.41
C GLU A 30 20.04 -8.81 -5.19
N SER A 31 19.06 -9.23 -6.00
CA SER A 31 18.27 -8.33 -6.82
C SER A 31 16.80 -8.73 -6.91
N SER A 32 15.95 -7.76 -7.24
CA SER A 32 14.52 -7.95 -7.35
C SER A 32 13.92 -7.22 -8.56
N VAL A 33 12.88 -7.82 -9.15
CA VAL A 33 12.01 -7.19 -10.14
C VAL A 33 10.63 -7.02 -9.51
N TRP A 34 10.16 -5.77 -9.39
CA TRP A 34 8.87 -5.48 -8.79
C TRP A 34 7.78 -5.28 -9.83
N ILE A 35 6.67 -5.96 -9.64
CA ILE A 35 5.48 -5.87 -10.50
C ILE A 35 4.29 -5.31 -9.74
N ASP A 36 3.28 -4.86 -10.49
CA ASP A 36 2.05 -4.24 -9.99
C ASP A 36 2.31 -2.91 -9.25
N PHE A 37 3.36 -2.15 -9.65
CA PHE A 37 3.55 -0.81 -9.11
C PHE A 37 2.36 0.08 -9.44
N SER A 38 1.75 0.67 -8.41
CA SER A 38 0.56 1.51 -8.51
C SER A 38 0.89 2.91 -9.02
N ASP A 39 1.03 3.09 -10.35
CA ASP A 39 1.27 4.41 -10.94
C ASP A 39 -0.03 5.24 -11.05
N HIS A 40 -0.63 5.55 -9.93
CA HIS A 40 -1.79 6.44 -9.82
C HIS A 40 -1.69 7.35 -8.60
N SER A 41 -2.59 8.33 -8.49
CA SER A 41 -2.50 9.44 -7.53
C SER A 41 -2.71 9.08 -6.05
N ASN A 42 -3.00 7.81 -5.71
CA ASN A 42 -3.21 7.39 -4.33
C ASN A 42 -1.92 7.51 -3.51
N VAL A 43 -1.96 8.32 -2.46
CA VAL A 43 -0.85 8.54 -1.54
C VAL A 43 -0.48 7.26 -0.78
N GLY A 44 -1.47 6.43 -0.43
CA GLY A 44 -1.25 5.20 0.31
C GLY A 44 -0.37 4.20 -0.44
N ASP A 45 -0.69 3.92 -1.72
CA ASP A 45 0.12 3.01 -2.53
C ASP A 45 1.53 3.55 -2.79
N SER A 46 1.66 4.89 -2.85
CA SER A 46 2.96 5.56 -2.92
C SER A 46 3.76 5.42 -1.62
N ALA A 47 3.10 5.44 -0.45
CA ALA A 47 3.75 5.21 0.85
C ALA A 47 4.25 3.76 0.97
N ILE A 48 3.44 2.77 0.52
CA ILE A 48 3.86 1.37 0.42
C ILE A 48 5.14 1.26 -0.42
N TRP A 49 5.17 1.88 -1.61
CA TRP A 49 6.35 1.85 -2.47
C TRP A 49 7.59 2.44 -1.80
N LEU A 50 7.46 3.59 -1.13
CA LEU A 50 8.60 4.19 -0.42
C LEU A 50 9.10 3.32 0.73
N GLY A 51 8.20 2.71 1.50
CA GLY A 51 8.57 1.76 2.54
C GLY A 51 9.29 0.54 1.96
N GLN A 52 8.81 0.03 0.82
CA GLN A 52 9.42 -1.09 0.11
C GLN A 52 10.85 -0.77 -0.37
N VAL A 53 11.08 0.42 -0.94
CA VAL A 53 12.42 0.87 -1.34
C VAL A 53 13.36 0.92 -0.12
N GLN A 54 12.88 1.41 1.02
CA GLN A 54 13.69 1.45 2.25
C GLN A 54 14.04 0.03 2.74
N VAL A 55 13.08 -0.90 2.71
CA VAL A 55 13.33 -2.30 3.11
C VAL A 55 14.35 -2.96 2.18
N MET A 56 14.21 -2.80 0.87
CA MET A 56 15.18 -3.38 -0.08
C MET A 56 16.59 -2.81 0.13
N GLN A 57 16.71 -1.50 0.37
CA GLN A 57 17.99 -0.88 0.71
C GLN A 57 18.61 -1.45 2.00
N GLU A 58 17.81 -1.64 3.05
CA GLU A 58 18.27 -2.18 4.34
C GLU A 58 18.70 -3.65 4.24
N LEU A 59 18.04 -4.42 3.38
CA LEU A 59 18.39 -5.81 3.09
C LEU A 59 19.54 -5.95 2.07
N GLY A 60 20.04 -4.86 1.48
CA GLY A 60 21.06 -4.90 0.45
C GLY A 60 20.57 -5.47 -0.89
N ILE A 61 19.26 -5.52 -1.15
CA ILE A 61 18.66 -6.09 -2.35
C ILE A 61 18.43 -4.98 -3.38
N GLU A 62 19.05 -5.09 -4.55
CA GLU A 62 18.86 -4.15 -5.65
C GLU A 62 17.42 -4.25 -6.22
N ILE A 63 16.77 -3.12 -6.46
CA ILE A 63 15.56 -3.06 -7.30
C ILE A 63 16.01 -2.87 -8.74
N ALA A 64 16.16 -3.96 -9.48
CA ALA A 64 16.68 -3.95 -10.85
C ALA A 64 15.66 -3.43 -11.88
N ALA A 65 14.37 -3.68 -11.68
CA ALA A 65 13.30 -3.18 -12.55
C ALA A 65 11.96 -3.08 -11.82
N VAL A 66 11.08 -2.23 -12.38
CA VAL A 66 9.69 -2.04 -11.93
C VAL A 66 8.75 -2.10 -13.11
N VAL A 67 7.71 -2.93 -13.00
CA VAL A 67 6.64 -3.00 -14.00
C VAL A 67 5.36 -2.42 -13.38
N PRO A 68 4.91 -1.24 -13.85
CA PRO A 68 3.68 -0.63 -13.33
C PRO A 68 2.45 -1.45 -13.71
N THR A 69 1.40 -1.38 -12.90
CA THR A 69 0.13 -2.12 -13.05
C THR A 69 -0.38 -2.12 -14.50
N ALA A 70 -0.42 -0.94 -15.13
CA ALA A 70 -0.92 -0.78 -16.49
C ALA A 70 -0.05 -1.44 -17.57
N ALA A 71 1.23 -1.74 -17.27
CA ALA A 71 2.15 -2.44 -18.15
C ALA A 71 2.24 -3.95 -17.86
N CYS A 72 1.65 -4.44 -16.78
CA CYS A 72 1.71 -5.85 -16.37
C CYS A 72 0.95 -6.75 -17.36
N THR A 73 1.66 -7.27 -18.35
CA THR A 73 1.21 -8.33 -19.25
C THR A 73 2.23 -9.47 -19.22
N LEU A 74 1.83 -10.69 -19.58
CA LEU A 74 2.74 -11.84 -19.68
C LEU A 74 3.97 -11.53 -20.53
N ALA A 75 3.78 -10.84 -21.66
CA ALA A 75 4.87 -10.50 -22.58
C ALA A 75 5.87 -9.51 -21.96
N VAL A 76 5.38 -8.43 -21.34
CA VAL A 76 6.22 -7.40 -20.70
C VAL A 76 6.95 -7.96 -19.48
N ILE A 77 6.24 -8.64 -18.59
CA ILE A 77 6.84 -9.25 -17.41
C ILE A 77 7.86 -10.30 -17.83
N GLY A 78 7.49 -11.21 -18.74
CA GLY A 78 8.40 -12.24 -19.24
C GLY A 78 9.66 -11.68 -19.92
N SER A 79 9.56 -10.59 -20.70
CA SER A 79 10.73 -9.92 -21.28
C SER A 79 11.61 -9.28 -20.21
N THR A 80 11.01 -8.65 -19.20
CA THR A 80 11.73 -8.06 -18.07
C THR A 80 12.48 -9.14 -17.28
N LEU A 81 11.82 -10.26 -16.98
CA LEU A 81 12.43 -11.36 -16.23
C LEU A 81 13.55 -12.06 -17.01
N ARG A 82 13.48 -12.14 -18.34
CA ARG A 82 14.62 -12.64 -19.15
C ARG A 82 15.84 -11.73 -19.08
N ARG A 83 15.63 -10.42 -18.94
CA ARG A 83 16.71 -9.43 -18.78
C ARG A 83 17.40 -9.54 -17.40
N PHE A 84 16.64 -9.97 -16.37
CA PHE A 84 17.11 -10.14 -15.00
C PHE A 84 16.83 -11.59 -14.55
N PRO A 85 17.66 -12.56 -15.04
CA PRO A 85 17.37 -13.98 -14.84
C PRO A 85 17.45 -14.42 -13.38
N ASP A 86 18.29 -13.80 -12.58
CA ASP A 86 18.55 -14.19 -11.18
C ASP A 86 17.72 -13.38 -10.17
N ALA A 87 16.97 -12.37 -10.63
CA ALA A 87 16.19 -11.53 -9.76
C ALA A 87 14.98 -12.28 -9.17
N THR A 88 14.77 -12.11 -7.87
CA THR A 88 13.53 -12.50 -7.19
C THR A 88 12.40 -11.57 -7.62
N VAL A 89 11.21 -12.12 -7.84
CA VAL A 89 10.05 -11.33 -8.25
C VAL A 89 9.31 -10.84 -7.02
N GLY A 90 9.21 -9.52 -6.86
CA GLY A 90 8.37 -8.88 -5.86
C GLY A 90 7.02 -8.46 -6.45
N ILE A 91 5.94 -8.71 -5.74
CA ILE A 91 4.61 -8.16 -6.05
C ILE A 91 4.25 -7.11 -5.00
N GLN A 92 3.88 -5.91 -5.45
CA GLN A 92 3.58 -4.80 -4.55
C GLN A 92 2.43 -5.16 -3.59
N GLY A 93 2.58 -4.79 -2.32
CA GLY A 93 1.57 -4.92 -1.28
C GLY A 93 0.39 -3.96 -1.44
N GLY A 94 -0.46 -3.91 -0.42
CA GLY A 94 -1.57 -2.96 -0.36
C GLY A 94 -2.94 -3.58 -0.06
N GLY A 95 -4.02 -3.03 -0.61
CA GLY A 95 -5.39 -3.40 -0.24
C GLY A 95 -6.24 -3.97 -1.37
N ASN A 96 -5.66 -4.55 -2.40
CA ASN A 96 -6.35 -4.83 -3.66
C ASN A 96 -6.24 -6.31 -4.14
N PHE A 97 -5.88 -7.25 -3.26
CA PHE A 97 -5.82 -8.67 -3.59
C PHE A 97 -7.22 -9.31 -3.52
N GLY A 98 -7.65 -10.00 -4.59
CA GLY A 98 -8.91 -10.75 -4.61
C GLY A 98 -9.98 -10.22 -5.57
N GLY A 99 -9.63 -9.31 -6.49
CA GLY A 99 -10.49 -8.90 -7.60
C GLY A 99 -11.25 -7.58 -7.42
N LEU A 100 -11.15 -6.91 -6.25
CA LEU A 100 -11.84 -5.63 -6.01
C LEU A 100 -11.47 -4.55 -7.07
N TYR A 101 -10.22 -4.58 -7.53
CA TYR A 101 -9.69 -3.73 -8.60
C TYR A 101 -9.17 -4.62 -9.72
N SER A 102 -9.90 -4.70 -10.82
CA SER A 102 -9.61 -5.61 -11.93
C SER A 102 -8.20 -5.46 -12.51
N ASN A 103 -7.69 -4.23 -12.60
CA ASN A 103 -6.35 -3.96 -13.14
C ASN A 103 -5.26 -4.64 -12.30
N HIS A 104 -5.33 -4.50 -10.98
CA HIS A 104 -4.40 -5.14 -10.05
C HIS A 104 -4.56 -6.66 -10.04
N HIS A 105 -5.80 -7.14 -10.14
CA HIS A 105 -6.06 -8.57 -10.25
C HIS A 105 -5.37 -9.18 -11.47
N GLN A 106 -5.60 -8.60 -12.65
CA GLN A 106 -4.98 -9.06 -13.90
C GLN A 106 -3.44 -8.92 -13.88
N ALA A 107 -2.92 -7.83 -13.29
CA ALA A 107 -1.48 -7.66 -13.14
C ALA A 107 -0.84 -8.78 -12.30
N ARG A 108 -1.50 -9.21 -11.22
CA ARG A 108 -1.03 -10.30 -10.35
C ARG A 108 -1.13 -11.66 -11.03
N LEU A 109 -2.24 -11.94 -11.71
CA LEU A 109 -2.37 -13.18 -12.48
C LEU A 109 -1.23 -13.28 -13.52
N ALA A 110 -1.01 -12.22 -14.29
CA ALA A 110 0.08 -12.15 -15.26
C ALA A 110 1.46 -12.28 -14.60
N GLY A 111 1.64 -11.65 -13.43
CA GLY A 111 2.89 -11.70 -12.66
C GLY A 111 3.22 -13.10 -12.18
N LEU A 112 2.28 -13.76 -11.52
CA LEU A 112 2.43 -15.12 -11.02
C LEU A 112 2.70 -16.10 -12.17
N GLN A 113 1.93 -16.02 -13.27
CA GLN A 113 2.10 -16.87 -14.45
C GLN A 113 3.45 -16.66 -15.15
N ALA A 114 3.86 -15.39 -15.35
CA ALA A 114 5.15 -15.09 -15.97
C ALA A 114 6.36 -15.49 -15.12
N SER A 115 6.15 -15.71 -13.83
CA SER A 115 7.19 -16.09 -12.86
C SER A 115 7.29 -17.60 -12.62
N ALA A 116 6.84 -18.41 -13.58
CA ALA A 116 6.98 -19.86 -13.52
C ALA A 116 8.44 -20.25 -13.23
N ASN A 117 8.63 -21.19 -12.28
CA ASN A 117 9.93 -21.68 -11.83
C ASN A 117 10.82 -20.63 -11.13
N ARG A 118 10.28 -19.47 -10.72
CA ARG A 118 11.00 -18.43 -9.97
C ARG A 118 10.52 -18.32 -8.54
N THR A 119 11.32 -17.68 -7.69
CA THR A 119 10.87 -17.20 -6.39
C THR A 119 10.04 -15.94 -6.58
N VAL A 120 8.84 -15.94 -6.01
CA VAL A 120 7.92 -14.80 -5.95
C VAL A 120 7.65 -14.44 -4.50
N VAL A 121 7.80 -13.17 -4.16
CA VAL A 121 7.47 -12.59 -2.85
C VAL A 121 6.30 -11.63 -3.01
N GLN A 122 5.13 -12.01 -2.49
CA GLN A 122 4.00 -11.11 -2.35
C GLN A 122 4.16 -10.29 -1.07
N ALA A 123 4.38 -8.99 -1.21
CA ALA A 123 4.49 -8.07 -0.08
C ALA A 123 3.17 -7.95 0.71
N PRO A 124 3.18 -7.47 1.97
CA PRO A 124 2.02 -7.45 2.87
C PRO A 124 0.75 -6.88 2.24
N GLN A 125 -0.33 -7.65 2.24
CA GLN A 125 -1.52 -7.43 1.44
C GLN A 125 -2.81 -7.68 2.24
N SER A 126 -3.85 -6.84 2.07
CA SER A 126 -5.21 -7.24 2.48
C SER A 126 -5.88 -8.05 1.37
N VAL A 127 -6.55 -9.12 1.77
CA VAL A 127 -7.21 -10.08 0.88
C VAL A 127 -8.73 -9.95 1.00
N HIS A 128 -9.39 -9.67 -0.13
CA HIS A 128 -10.84 -9.63 -0.22
C HIS A 128 -11.29 -10.20 -1.56
N PHE A 129 -11.79 -11.44 -1.56
CA PHE A 129 -12.31 -12.08 -2.77
C PHE A 129 -13.70 -11.54 -3.10
N VAL A 130 -13.85 -10.97 -4.30
CA VAL A 130 -15.15 -10.44 -4.79
C VAL A 130 -16.06 -11.55 -5.29
N SER A 131 -15.51 -12.73 -5.63
CA SER A 131 -16.22 -13.91 -6.09
C SER A 131 -15.37 -15.16 -5.93
N ASP A 132 -16.02 -16.34 -5.95
CA ASP A 132 -15.32 -17.63 -5.97
C ASP A 132 -14.47 -17.77 -7.24
N ALA A 133 -14.94 -17.28 -8.38
CA ALA A 133 -14.18 -17.28 -9.63
C ALA A 133 -12.84 -16.53 -9.48
N ALA A 134 -12.84 -15.31 -8.91
CA ALA A 134 -11.63 -14.56 -8.66
C ALA A 134 -10.67 -15.26 -7.67
N LYS A 135 -11.24 -15.97 -6.68
CA LYS A 135 -10.48 -16.81 -5.76
C LYS A 135 -9.81 -17.98 -6.47
N ASP A 136 -10.54 -18.66 -7.36
CA ASP A 136 -10.04 -19.83 -8.10
C ASP A 136 -8.99 -19.45 -9.13
N GLU A 137 -9.15 -18.33 -9.84
CA GLU A 137 -8.12 -17.78 -10.73
C GLU A 137 -6.80 -17.53 -9.98
N LEU A 138 -6.86 -16.89 -8.80
CA LEU A 138 -5.68 -16.66 -7.97
C LEU A 138 -5.10 -17.98 -7.42
N ARG A 139 -5.95 -18.93 -6.99
CA ARG A 139 -5.50 -20.25 -6.53
C ARG A 139 -4.72 -20.98 -7.61
N GLN A 140 -5.18 -20.92 -8.85
CA GLN A 140 -4.48 -21.50 -9.98
C GLN A 140 -3.16 -20.77 -10.26
N ALA A 141 -3.18 -19.45 -10.28
CA ALA A 141 -1.99 -18.63 -10.55
C ALA A 141 -0.90 -18.79 -9.47
N CYS A 142 -1.27 -18.94 -8.20
CA CYS A 142 -0.33 -19.16 -7.08
C CYS A 142 0.47 -20.48 -7.19
N ARG A 143 0.06 -21.40 -8.06
CA ARG A 143 0.79 -22.65 -8.31
C ARG A 143 1.88 -22.53 -9.36
N ALA A 144 1.93 -21.43 -10.11
CA ALA A 144 2.86 -21.26 -11.23
C ALA A 144 4.31 -20.99 -10.78
N PRO A 145 4.60 -20.17 -9.72
CA PRO A 145 5.95 -19.94 -9.24
C PRO A 145 6.63 -21.23 -8.74
N GLY A 146 7.95 -21.30 -8.88
CA GLY A 146 8.75 -22.38 -8.27
C GLY A 146 8.74 -22.30 -6.73
N ARG A 147 8.74 -21.08 -6.19
CA ARG A 147 8.51 -20.79 -4.78
C ARG A 147 7.64 -19.54 -4.66
N LEU A 148 6.56 -19.62 -3.93
CA LEU A 148 5.74 -18.47 -3.55
C LEU A 148 5.88 -18.22 -2.04
N ALA A 149 6.24 -17.00 -1.66
CA ALA A 149 6.22 -16.53 -0.29
C ALA A 149 5.23 -15.38 -0.18
N THR A 150 4.20 -15.54 0.64
CA THR A 150 3.10 -14.57 0.73
C THR A 150 3.03 -13.95 2.11
N ALA A 151 3.00 -12.62 2.18
CA ALA A 151 2.67 -11.88 3.38
C ALA A 151 1.31 -11.18 3.25
N VAL A 152 0.56 -11.18 4.33
CA VAL A 152 -0.69 -10.44 4.51
C VAL A 152 -0.60 -9.55 5.71
N ARG A 153 -1.43 -8.48 5.77
CA ARG A 153 -1.27 -7.43 6.77
C ARG A 153 -2.38 -7.37 7.83
N ASP A 154 -3.29 -8.33 7.85
CA ASP A 154 -4.31 -8.48 8.88
C ASP A 154 -4.75 -9.95 9.01
N GLU A 155 -5.27 -10.32 10.17
CA GLU A 155 -5.64 -11.71 10.47
C GLU A 155 -6.78 -12.24 9.59
N PHE A 156 -7.73 -11.39 9.19
CA PHE A 156 -8.79 -11.80 8.27
C PHE A 156 -8.23 -12.16 6.90
N SER A 157 -7.24 -11.39 6.44
CA SER A 157 -6.52 -11.68 5.21
C SER A 157 -5.69 -12.96 5.32
N LEU A 158 -5.09 -13.22 6.49
CA LEU A 158 -4.32 -14.44 6.74
C LEU A 158 -5.22 -15.68 6.63
N LYS A 159 -6.38 -15.66 7.28
CA LYS A 159 -7.34 -16.76 7.19
C LYS A 159 -7.75 -17.04 5.74
N ARG A 160 -8.01 -15.98 4.95
CA ARG A 160 -8.39 -16.12 3.53
C ARG A 160 -7.24 -16.59 2.65
N MET A 161 -6.02 -16.09 2.91
CA MET A 161 -4.86 -16.41 2.09
C MET A 161 -4.37 -17.83 2.30
N ARG A 162 -4.51 -18.41 3.48
CA ARG A 162 -4.13 -19.79 3.78
C ARG A 162 -4.87 -20.83 2.96
N ASP A 163 -5.99 -20.47 2.37
CA ASP A 163 -6.70 -21.33 1.39
C ASP A 163 -5.97 -21.43 0.04
N LEU A 164 -5.09 -20.46 -0.26
CA LEU A 164 -4.31 -20.39 -1.50
C LEU A 164 -2.83 -20.71 -1.27
N ASP A 165 -2.31 -20.26 -0.16
CA ASP A 165 -0.93 -20.46 0.30
C ASP A 165 -0.95 -20.75 1.82
N PRO A 166 -0.89 -22.03 2.23
CA PRO A 166 -0.89 -22.40 3.65
C PRO A 166 0.30 -21.83 4.44
N ALA A 167 1.40 -21.52 3.76
CA ALA A 167 2.59 -20.93 4.36
C ALA A 167 2.54 -19.40 4.49
N ALA A 168 1.43 -18.77 4.09
CA ALA A 168 1.27 -17.32 4.21
C ALA A 168 1.50 -16.83 5.64
N ILE A 169 2.24 -15.73 5.77
CA ILE A 169 2.62 -15.14 7.05
C ILE A 169 1.93 -13.78 7.26
N LEU A 170 1.85 -13.37 8.54
CA LEU A 170 1.33 -12.09 8.95
C LEU A 170 2.48 -11.11 9.13
N LEU A 171 2.46 -9.97 8.40
CA LEU A 171 3.42 -8.88 8.54
C LEU A 171 2.70 -7.54 8.54
N PRO A 172 3.23 -6.52 9.25
CA PRO A 172 2.67 -5.17 9.19
C PRO A 172 2.70 -4.58 7.77
N ASP A 173 1.91 -3.54 7.56
CA ASP A 173 1.95 -2.78 6.31
C ASP A 173 3.33 -2.17 6.09
N ILE A 174 3.89 -2.36 4.90
CA ILE A 174 5.23 -1.91 4.56
C ILE A 174 5.38 -0.38 4.57
N ALA A 175 4.27 0.38 4.55
CA ALA A 175 4.30 1.83 4.73
C ALA A 175 4.88 2.26 6.10
N HIS A 176 4.94 1.38 7.11
CA HIS A 176 5.66 1.66 8.35
C HIS A 176 7.18 1.74 8.17
N CYS A 177 7.71 1.26 7.06
CA CYS A 177 9.14 1.32 6.73
C CYS A 177 9.56 2.61 5.99
N ILE A 178 8.62 3.53 5.74
CA ILE A 178 8.96 4.82 5.14
C ILE A 178 9.99 5.58 5.99
N ALA A 179 10.88 6.33 5.32
CA ALA A 179 11.82 7.19 6.03
C ALA A 179 11.08 8.17 6.97
N PRO A 180 11.70 8.61 8.08
CA PRO A 180 11.07 9.53 9.03
C PRO A 180 10.43 10.73 8.33
N LEU A 181 9.17 10.98 8.65
CA LEU A 181 8.40 12.09 8.08
C LEU A 181 8.48 13.31 9.02
N THR A 182 8.76 14.46 8.44
CA THR A 182 8.64 15.73 9.14
C THR A 182 7.33 16.41 8.77
N ALA A 183 6.64 16.98 9.74
CA ALA A 183 5.40 17.71 9.54
C ALA A 183 5.45 19.07 10.26
N PRO A 184 4.97 20.15 9.63
CA PRO A 184 4.85 21.43 10.30
C PRO A 184 3.84 21.35 11.47
N PRO A 185 3.89 22.29 12.42
CA PRO A 185 2.86 22.42 13.44
C PRO A 185 1.46 22.50 12.82
N PRO A 186 0.43 21.95 13.48
CA PRO A 186 -0.94 22.02 12.98
C PRO A 186 -1.43 23.47 12.96
N VAL A 187 -2.22 23.80 11.94
CA VAL A 187 -2.82 25.14 11.77
C VAL A 187 -4.33 25.14 12.05
N LYS A 188 -4.90 23.97 12.37
CA LYS A 188 -6.30 23.79 12.75
C LYS A 188 -6.50 22.59 13.65
N ALA A 189 -7.56 22.57 14.45
CA ALA A 189 -7.86 21.48 15.36
C ALA A 189 -8.08 20.15 14.62
N VAL A 190 -8.88 20.13 13.55
CA VAL A 190 -9.29 18.92 12.87
C VAL A 190 -8.96 18.97 11.38
N GLN A 191 -8.34 17.91 10.86
CA GLN A 191 -8.19 17.65 9.44
C GLN A 191 -8.96 16.40 9.05
N ILE A 192 -9.84 16.54 8.07
CA ILE A 192 -10.69 15.45 7.57
C ILE A 192 -10.14 14.96 6.23
N LEU A 193 -9.99 13.64 6.09
CA LEU A 193 -9.72 12.98 4.83
C LEU A 193 -10.71 11.82 4.66
N ARG A 194 -11.61 11.94 3.69
CA ARG A 194 -12.67 10.97 3.42
C ARG A 194 -12.46 10.30 2.07
N ARG A 195 -12.73 9.00 2.02
CA ARG A 195 -12.74 8.22 0.76
C ARG A 195 -13.88 8.64 -0.16
N THR A 196 -13.61 8.53 -1.46
CA THR A 196 -14.61 8.74 -2.52
C THR A 196 -14.66 7.60 -3.53
N ASP A 197 -13.94 6.51 -3.24
CA ASP A 197 -13.85 5.32 -4.09
C ASP A 197 -14.81 4.19 -3.63
N ARG A 198 -14.70 3.02 -4.27
CA ARG A 198 -15.58 1.85 -4.04
C ARG A 198 -15.56 1.30 -2.61
N GLU A 199 -14.57 1.63 -1.82
CA GLU A 199 -14.45 1.22 -0.42
C GLU A 199 -15.05 2.26 0.54
N ALA A 200 -15.65 3.36 0.04
CA ALA A 200 -16.29 4.34 0.88
C ALA A 200 -17.48 3.70 1.62
N PRO A 201 -17.63 3.94 2.94
CA PRO A 201 -18.82 3.49 3.66
C PRO A 201 -20.07 4.18 3.09
N PRO A 202 -21.28 3.58 3.25
CA PRO A 202 -22.52 4.22 2.85
C PRO A 202 -22.60 5.64 3.41
N ALA A 203 -23.02 6.60 2.59
CA ALA A 203 -23.04 8.01 2.96
C ALA A 203 -24.03 8.25 4.10
N GLN A 204 -23.52 8.58 5.30
CA GLN A 204 -24.34 8.98 6.45
C GLN A 204 -24.15 10.45 6.87
N ALA A 205 -23.18 11.16 6.31
CA ALA A 205 -22.91 12.54 6.72
C ALA A 205 -23.41 13.54 5.69
N THR A 206 -24.54 14.16 5.98
CA THR A 206 -25.00 15.41 5.38
C THR A 206 -24.24 16.57 6.06
N GLY A 207 -23.50 17.36 5.31
CA GLY A 207 -22.84 18.58 5.84
C GLY A 207 -21.34 18.64 5.83
N LEU A 208 -20.62 17.59 5.43
CA LEU A 208 -19.16 17.61 5.24
C LEU A 208 -18.79 18.29 3.90
N GLN A 209 -19.11 19.58 3.76
CA GLN A 209 -18.68 20.37 2.61
C GLN A 209 -17.16 20.58 2.63
N GLY A 210 -16.51 20.40 1.49
CA GLY A 210 -15.08 20.69 1.33
C GLY A 210 -14.14 19.53 1.60
N ASN A 211 -14.62 18.33 1.92
CA ASN A 211 -13.78 17.16 2.12
C ASN A 211 -13.22 16.64 0.80
N ARG A 212 -11.91 16.59 0.72
CA ARG A 212 -11.19 16.13 -0.47
C ARG A 212 -10.49 14.82 -0.14
N ASP A 213 -10.74 13.82 -0.99
CA ASP A 213 -9.86 12.67 -1.06
C ASP A 213 -8.51 13.09 -1.65
N TRP A 214 -7.45 12.39 -1.30
CA TRP A 214 -6.10 12.64 -1.81
C TRP A 214 -5.78 11.97 -3.16
N LEU A 215 -6.82 11.49 -3.86
CA LEU A 215 -6.72 10.84 -5.18
C LEU A 215 -6.42 11.80 -6.35
N ARG A 216 -6.05 13.05 -6.08
CA ARG A 216 -5.74 14.03 -7.12
C ARG A 216 -4.29 14.45 -7.06
N ASP A 217 -3.56 14.17 -8.12
CA ASP A 217 -2.23 14.70 -8.36
C ASP A 217 -2.27 16.21 -8.66
N ASP A 218 -1.15 16.90 -8.47
CA ASP A 218 -0.97 18.26 -8.95
C ASP A 218 -1.03 18.32 -10.50
N ARG A 219 -1.08 19.54 -11.05
CA ARG A 219 -1.25 19.74 -12.49
C ARG A 219 -0.14 19.09 -13.31
N LEU A 220 1.11 19.20 -12.89
CA LEU A 220 2.27 18.63 -13.59
C LEU A 220 2.26 17.11 -13.51
N GLN A 221 1.99 16.54 -12.35
CA GLN A 221 1.87 15.09 -12.18
C GLN A 221 0.72 14.51 -13.01
N ARG A 222 -0.42 15.21 -13.11
CA ARG A 222 -1.54 14.79 -13.98
C ARG A 222 -1.15 14.77 -15.44
N LEU A 223 -0.47 15.80 -15.95
CA LEU A 223 0.02 15.84 -17.33
C LEU A 223 1.01 14.72 -17.61
N ALA A 224 1.99 14.53 -16.72
CA ALA A 224 2.96 13.45 -16.83
C ALA A 224 2.29 12.07 -16.77
N TRP A 225 1.29 11.88 -15.92
CA TRP A 225 0.51 10.64 -15.86
C TRP A 225 -0.30 10.43 -17.14
N SER A 226 -0.95 11.46 -17.69
CA SER A 226 -1.71 11.38 -18.94
C SER A 226 -0.82 10.96 -20.11
N ALA A 227 0.39 11.51 -20.22
CA ALA A 227 1.35 11.11 -21.22
C ALA A 227 1.78 9.64 -21.08
N ARG A 228 2.11 9.19 -19.86
CA ARG A 228 2.45 7.78 -19.59
C ARG A 228 1.26 6.85 -19.85
N SER A 229 0.05 7.22 -19.41
CA SER A 229 -1.14 6.39 -19.59
C SER A 229 -1.51 6.18 -21.05
N ALA A 230 -1.24 7.16 -21.91
CA ALA A 230 -1.42 7.02 -23.36
C ALA A 230 -0.47 5.97 -23.95
N THR A 231 0.78 5.93 -23.50
CA THR A 231 1.75 4.93 -23.96
C THR A 231 1.45 3.52 -23.47
N TYR A 232 0.82 3.35 -22.32
CA TYR A 232 0.37 2.02 -21.84
C TYR A 232 -0.70 1.38 -22.73
N ARG A 233 -1.38 2.17 -23.59
CA ARG A 233 -2.43 1.67 -24.49
C ARG A 233 -1.87 0.92 -25.69
N VAL A 234 -0.60 1.14 -26.04
CA VAL A 234 0.05 0.47 -27.17
C VAL A 234 1.05 -0.59 -26.67
N PRO A 235 1.10 -1.80 -27.27
CA PRO A 235 1.97 -2.88 -26.83
C PRO A 235 3.45 -2.49 -26.78
N ALA A 236 3.95 -1.81 -27.82
CA ALA A 236 5.34 -1.33 -27.86
C ALA A 236 5.64 -0.32 -26.74
N GLY A 237 4.68 0.55 -26.39
CA GLY A 237 4.82 1.51 -25.32
C GLY A 237 4.92 0.86 -23.94
N ARG A 238 4.22 -0.25 -23.71
CA ARG A 238 4.29 -0.98 -22.42
C ARG A 238 5.68 -1.53 -22.15
N SER A 239 6.38 -2.04 -23.15
CA SER A 239 7.73 -2.58 -22.99
C SER A 239 8.77 -1.50 -22.62
N VAL A 240 8.58 -0.25 -23.03
CA VAL A 240 9.47 0.86 -22.66
C VAL A 240 9.47 1.09 -21.16
N PHE A 241 8.36 0.88 -20.47
CA PHE A 241 8.25 1.16 -19.03
C PHE A 241 9.01 0.17 -18.15
N SER A 242 9.30 -1.04 -18.60
CA SER A 242 10.19 -1.96 -17.90
C SER A 242 11.66 -1.49 -17.90
N HIS A 243 11.97 -0.46 -18.67
CA HIS A 243 13.30 0.16 -18.74
C HIS A 243 13.38 1.50 -18.00
N VAL A 244 12.26 2.00 -17.45
CA VAL A 244 12.28 3.21 -16.62
C VAL A 244 13.00 2.91 -15.31
N PRO A 245 14.04 3.69 -14.96
CA PRO A 245 14.77 3.47 -13.71
C PRO A 245 13.85 3.53 -12.49
N PRO A 246 13.99 2.62 -11.50
CA PRO A 246 13.19 2.61 -10.26
C PRO A 246 13.17 3.96 -9.53
N ALA A 247 14.26 4.74 -9.62
CA ALA A 247 14.37 6.07 -9.03
C ALA A 247 13.31 7.07 -9.56
N VAL A 248 12.83 6.90 -10.80
CA VAL A 248 11.76 7.75 -11.36
C VAL A 248 10.45 7.50 -10.63
N TYR A 249 10.09 6.23 -10.42
CA TYR A 249 8.89 5.86 -9.67
C TYR A 249 8.99 6.29 -8.20
N THR A 250 10.17 6.17 -7.61
CA THR A 250 10.45 6.64 -6.24
C THR A 250 10.25 8.14 -6.10
N ARG A 251 10.75 8.96 -7.05
CA ARG A 251 10.53 10.42 -7.04
C ARG A 251 9.05 10.79 -7.19
N ILE A 252 8.31 10.05 -8.02
CA ILE A 252 6.85 10.25 -8.17
C ILE A 252 6.14 9.94 -6.85
N ALA A 253 6.47 8.82 -6.22
CA ALA A 253 5.91 8.42 -4.93
C ALA A 253 6.24 9.42 -3.82
N GLN A 254 7.49 9.92 -3.75
CA GLN A 254 7.91 10.95 -2.79
C GLN A 254 7.05 12.21 -2.90
N ARG A 255 6.82 12.72 -4.12
CA ARG A 255 5.96 13.90 -4.33
C ARG A 255 4.53 13.66 -3.85
N ARG A 256 3.96 12.47 -4.15
CA ARG A 256 2.62 12.09 -3.71
C ARG A 256 2.51 12.00 -2.20
N VAL A 257 3.48 11.35 -1.55
CA VAL A 257 3.52 11.23 -0.08
C VAL A 257 3.71 12.59 0.57
N SER A 258 4.63 13.43 0.09
CA SER A 258 4.82 14.79 0.60
C SER A 258 3.53 15.62 0.51
N ARG A 259 2.78 15.52 -0.60
CA ARG A 259 1.46 16.14 -0.74
C ARG A 259 0.46 15.62 0.29
N GLY A 260 0.39 14.30 0.50
CA GLY A 260 -0.49 13.69 1.48
C GLY A 260 -0.16 14.09 2.91
N VAL A 261 1.11 14.06 3.26
CA VAL A 261 1.63 14.50 4.57
C VAL A 261 1.32 15.98 4.80
N ALA A 262 1.59 16.86 3.83
CA ALA A 262 1.27 18.28 3.94
C ALA A 262 -0.24 18.54 4.12
N TYR A 263 -1.09 17.67 3.57
CA TYR A 263 -2.53 17.75 3.78
C TYR A 263 -2.91 17.31 5.20
N LEU A 264 -2.42 16.17 5.66
CA LEU A 264 -2.72 15.61 7.00
C LEU A 264 -2.14 16.50 8.12
N ALA A 265 -0.94 17.03 7.93
CA ALA A 265 -0.23 17.85 8.91
C ALA A 265 -0.99 19.13 9.35
N LYS A 266 -1.95 19.58 8.55
CA LYS A 266 -2.75 20.78 8.88
C LYS A 266 -3.57 20.62 10.15
N GLY A 267 -3.98 19.41 10.50
CA GLY A 267 -4.78 19.13 11.70
C GLY A 267 -3.94 18.65 12.87
N GLN A 268 -4.35 19.03 14.07
CA GLN A 268 -3.90 18.40 15.31
C GLN A 268 -4.47 16.97 15.41
N THR A 269 -5.75 16.81 15.09
CA THR A 269 -6.46 15.54 14.99
C THR A 269 -6.82 15.26 13.54
N ILE A 270 -6.59 14.03 13.09
CA ILE A 270 -6.97 13.54 11.75
C ILE A 270 -8.22 12.66 11.88
N VAL A 271 -9.27 12.96 11.11
CA VAL A 271 -10.46 12.10 10.98
C VAL A 271 -10.44 11.46 9.61
N THR A 272 -10.46 10.13 9.53
CA THR A 272 -10.31 9.42 8.25
C THR A 272 -10.91 8.02 8.23
N ASP A 273 -11.30 7.57 7.03
CA ASP A 273 -11.66 6.18 6.67
C ASP A 273 -10.63 5.54 5.73
N ARG A 274 -9.41 6.12 5.65
CA ARG A 274 -8.30 5.60 4.87
C ARG A 274 -7.20 5.03 5.75
N LEU A 275 -6.90 3.73 5.57
CA LEU A 275 -5.84 3.04 6.32
C LEU A 275 -4.50 3.79 6.28
N HIS A 276 -4.04 4.18 5.08
CA HIS A 276 -2.74 4.86 4.99
C HIS A 276 -2.77 6.30 5.51
N ALA A 277 -3.95 6.95 5.59
CA ALA A 277 -4.04 8.23 6.30
C ALA A 277 -3.93 8.03 7.81
N MET A 278 -4.45 6.94 8.34
CA MET A 278 -4.24 6.53 9.73
C MET A 278 -2.75 6.27 9.98
N ILE A 279 -2.09 5.43 9.16
CA ILE A 279 -0.66 5.12 9.30
C ILE A 279 0.19 6.39 9.20
N LEU A 280 0.06 7.20 8.14
CA LEU A 280 0.85 8.41 7.95
C LEU A 280 0.56 9.47 9.02
N GLY A 281 -0.69 9.55 9.51
CA GLY A 281 -1.07 10.41 10.62
C GLY A 281 -0.29 10.08 11.89
N LEU A 282 -0.17 8.80 12.20
CA LEU A 282 0.64 8.31 13.33
C LEU A 282 2.13 8.60 13.13
N HIS A 283 2.67 8.41 11.92
CA HIS A 283 4.08 8.73 11.61
C HIS A 283 4.44 10.21 11.79
N ILE A 284 3.49 11.12 11.60
CA ILE A 284 3.70 12.56 11.84
C ILE A 284 3.25 13.02 13.23
N GLY A 285 3.01 12.09 14.16
CA GLY A 285 2.64 12.37 15.55
C GLY A 285 1.28 13.05 15.70
N ARG A 286 0.29 12.71 14.88
CA ARG A 286 -1.08 13.22 15.00
C ARG A 286 -1.99 12.19 15.65
N ARG A 287 -2.91 12.66 16.49
CA ARG A 287 -4.04 11.84 16.94
C ARG A 287 -4.92 11.46 15.76
N VAL A 288 -5.41 10.23 15.73
CA VAL A 288 -6.26 9.74 14.65
C VAL A 288 -7.60 9.27 15.19
N ILE A 289 -8.69 9.75 14.58
CA ILE A 289 -10.03 9.21 14.77
C ILE A 289 -10.39 8.51 13.45
N ALA A 290 -10.56 7.20 13.52
CA ALA A 290 -10.84 6.36 12.38
C ALA A 290 -12.33 6.04 12.29
N VAL A 291 -12.87 6.15 11.08
CA VAL A 291 -14.16 5.56 10.68
C VAL A 291 -13.82 4.36 9.80
N ASP A 292 -14.38 3.18 10.09
CA ASP A 292 -14.04 2.02 9.28
C ASP A 292 -14.60 2.15 7.85
N ASN A 293 -13.91 1.52 6.90
CA ASN A 293 -14.38 1.48 5.52
C ASN A 293 -15.39 0.34 5.30
N ALA A 294 -16.02 0.29 4.11
CA ALA A 294 -17.08 -0.68 3.79
C ALA A 294 -16.71 -2.14 3.97
N ILE A 295 -15.43 -2.47 4.00
CA ILE A 295 -14.90 -3.85 4.08
C ILE A 295 -14.08 -4.11 5.35
N GLY A 296 -14.10 -3.20 6.33
CA GLY A 296 -13.54 -3.43 7.66
C GLY A 296 -12.00 -3.39 7.75
N LYS A 297 -11.29 -2.80 6.77
CA LYS A 297 -9.81 -2.83 6.70
C LYS A 297 -9.13 -2.08 7.83
N LEU A 298 -9.66 -0.92 8.24
CA LEU A 298 -9.01 -0.09 9.25
C LEU A 298 -9.06 -0.78 10.61
N ARG A 299 -10.24 -1.29 10.97
CA ARG A 299 -10.44 -1.99 12.24
C ARG A 299 -9.63 -3.27 12.30
N ALA A 300 -9.64 -4.06 11.22
CA ALA A 300 -8.85 -5.29 11.13
C ALA A 300 -7.35 -5.02 11.32
N TYR A 301 -6.83 -4.01 10.64
CA TYR A 301 -5.42 -3.62 10.76
C TYR A 301 -5.08 -3.08 12.16
N HIS A 302 -5.92 -2.22 12.70
CA HIS A 302 -5.75 -1.66 14.03
C HIS A 302 -5.71 -2.77 15.09
N HIS A 303 -6.70 -3.65 15.09
CA HIS A 303 -6.78 -4.77 16.03
C HIS A 303 -5.54 -5.69 15.95
N THR A 304 -5.06 -5.96 14.72
CA THR A 304 -3.89 -6.81 14.52
C THR A 304 -2.58 -6.18 15.02
N TRP A 305 -2.38 -4.88 14.78
CA TRP A 305 -1.06 -4.27 14.92
C TRP A 305 -0.98 -3.06 15.86
N LEU A 306 -1.97 -2.18 15.82
CA LEU A 306 -1.86 -0.87 16.47
C LEU A 306 -2.41 -0.89 17.89
N GLU A 307 -3.48 -1.60 18.15
CA GLU A 307 -4.11 -1.73 19.47
C GLU A 307 -3.18 -2.40 20.48
N PRO A 308 -2.49 -3.53 20.15
CA PRO A 308 -1.54 -4.16 21.08
C PRO A 308 -0.36 -3.27 21.45
N LEU A 309 -0.03 -2.29 20.63
CA LEU A 309 1.06 -1.33 20.84
C LEU A 309 0.59 0.00 21.45
N GLY A 310 -0.71 0.12 21.78
CA GLY A 310 -1.27 1.34 22.36
C GLY A 310 -1.20 2.57 21.46
N ALA A 311 -1.26 2.40 20.13
CA ALA A 311 -1.23 3.51 19.19
C ALA A 311 -2.42 4.47 19.41
N PRO A 312 -2.23 5.81 19.31
CA PRO A 312 -3.26 6.81 19.62
C PRO A 312 -4.32 6.90 18.49
N VAL A 313 -5.08 5.83 18.32
CA VAL A 313 -6.20 5.72 17.37
C VAL A 313 -7.49 5.48 18.13
N THR A 314 -8.49 6.32 17.85
CA THR A 314 -9.85 6.14 18.36
C THR A 314 -10.77 5.74 17.21
N PHE A 315 -11.57 4.69 17.38
CA PHE A 315 -12.58 4.32 16.38
C PHE A 315 -13.93 4.92 16.70
N ALA A 316 -14.52 5.60 15.71
CA ALA A 316 -15.89 6.10 15.75
C ALA A 316 -16.85 5.13 15.02
N GLY A 317 -18.09 5.06 15.48
CA GLY A 317 -19.13 4.25 14.86
C GLY A 317 -19.69 4.87 13.57
N SER A 318 -19.59 6.19 13.45
CA SER A 318 -20.05 6.96 12.29
C SER A 318 -19.19 8.21 12.07
N TRP A 319 -19.39 8.88 10.93
CA TRP A 319 -18.76 10.17 10.66
C TRP A 319 -19.21 11.26 11.64
N ASP A 320 -20.49 11.26 12.06
CA ASP A 320 -21.03 12.22 13.03
C ASP A 320 -20.41 12.00 14.41
N ASP A 321 -20.22 10.74 14.83
CA ASP A 321 -19.49 10.39 16.05
C ASP A 321 -18.03 10.85 15.99
N ALA A 322 -17.36 10.61 14.86
CA ALA A 322 -15.96 11.01 14.68
C ALA A 322 -15.79 12.53 14.81
N LEU A 323 -16.72 13.30 14.26
CA LEU A 323 -16.71 14.75 14.35
C LEU A 323 -17.03 15.27 15.76
N ARG A 324 -17.92 14.59 16.50
CA ARG A 324 -18.15 14.90 17.93
C ARG A 324 -16.91 14.65 18.75
N LEU A 325 -16.30 13.47 18.62
CA LEU A 325 -15.04 13.12 19.31
C LEU A 325 -13.90 14.07 18.98
N ALA A 326 -13.84 14.56 17.73
CA ALA A 326 -12.80 15.50 17.33
C ALA A 326 -12.97 16.90 17.92
N ARG A 327 -14.19 17.28 18.34
CA ARG A 327 -14.52 18.59 18.93
C ARG A 327 -14.48 18.59 20.46
N SER A 328 -14.70 17.45 21.09
CA SER A 328 -14.73 17.34 22.57
C SER A 328 -13.35 17.51 23.22
N ASP A 329 -12.27 17.40 22.45
CA ASP A 329 -10.91 17.46 22.94
C ASP A 329 -10.15 18.74 22.48
N THR A 330 -10.89 19.73 21.94
CA THR A 330 -10.40 21.09 21.66
C THR A 330 -10.88 22.07 22.68
#